data_0ae318fb52945005a75aa0d44f46a34c
#
_entry.id   0ae318fb52945005a75aa0d44f46a34c
#
_cell.length_a   1.000
_cell.length_b   1.000
_cell.length_c   1.000
_cell.angle_alpha   90.00
_cell.angle_beta   90.00
_cell.angle_gamma   90.00
#
_symmetry.space_group_name_H-M   'P 1'
#
loop_
_entity.id
_entity.type
_entity.pdbx_description
1 polymer ?
#
loop_
_entity_poly.entity_id
_entity_poly.type
_entity_poly.pdbx_seq_one_letter_code
_entity_poly.pdbx_strand_id
1 'polypeptide(L)'
;LFCDMFSFLNSKGETIINYLIEIYKEYGFHYDKLHTITKKGSKGATELKKQIEFLRLNPPKKIANINISKIDDYKTGLSSHENGKKEKLDLPMTNLIIYYLEDNSRISVRPSGTEPKIKFYVNLYSKFNDSFDLNKESIKLEKKSKEIIKYFNRWNPLKKF
;
A
#
# COMPACT_ATOMS: atom_id res chain seq x y z
N LEU A 1 18.56 20.07 4.29
CA LEU A 1 18.84 18.66 4.02
C LEU A 1 18.80 18.32 2.52
N PHE A 2 17.67 18.55 1.77
CA PHE A 2 17.61 18.26 0.33
C PHE A 2 18.58 19.13 -0.48
N CYS A 3 18.64 20.44 -0.21
CA CYS A 3 19.59 21.36 -0.86
C CYS A 3 21.04 20.99 -0.59
N ASP A 4 21.37 20.54 0.63
CA ASP A 4 22.71 20.10 1.00
C ASP A 4 23.11 18.84 0.23
N MET A 5 22.19 17.87 0.13
CA MET A 5 22.38 16.67 -0.67
C MET A 5 22.60 17.02 -2.15
N PHE A 6 21.77 17.93 -2.71
CA PHE A 6 21.92 18.39 -4.09
C PHE A 6 23.29 19.03 -4.34
N SER A 7 23.71 19.94 -3.45
CA SER A 7 25.02 20.60 -3.56
C SER A 7 26.16 19.61 -3.45
N PHE A 8 26.06 18.63 -2.56
CA PHE A 8 27.04 17.56 -2.40
C PHE A 8 27.17 16.68 -3.65
N LEU A 9 26.07 16.23 -4.21
CA LEU A 9 26.08 15.43 -5.45
C LEU A 9 26.65 16.23 -6.62
N ASN A 10 26.22 17.48 -6.76
CA ASN A 10 26.69 18.35 -7.81
C ASN A 10 28.19 18.64 -7.73
N SER A 11 28.75 18.77 -6.52
CA SER A 11 30.19 18.93 -6.29
C SER A 11 31.01 17.70 -6.72
N LYS A 12 30.35 16.52 -6.83
CA LYS A 12 30.94 15.27 -7.33
C LYS A 12 30.68 15.03 -8.80
N GLY A 13 30.01 15.94 -9.50
CA GLY A 13 29.60 15.77 -10.91
C GLY A 13 28.42 14.78 -11.08
N GLU A 14 27.71 14.47 -10.00
CA GLU A 14 26.58 13.55 -10.01
C GLU A 14 25.25 14.31 -9.99
N THR A 15 24.22 13.68 -10.57
CA THR A 15 22.85 14.19 -10.53
C THR A 15 22.00 13.46 -9.48
N ILE A 16 20.95 14.11 -8.95
CA ILE A 16 19.97 13.45 -8.08
C ILE A 16 19.35 12.23 -8.77
N ILE A 17 19.13 12.29 -10.09
CA ILE A 17 18.55 11.18 -10.86
C ILE A 17 19.48 9.97 -10.85
N ASN A 18 20.78 10.17 -11.08
CA ASN A 18 21.75 9.07 -11.03
C ASN A 18 21.79 8.47 -9.62
N TYR A 19 21.82 9.29 -8.58
CA TYR A 19 21.79 8.83 -7.20
C TYR A 19 20.51 8.04 -6.87
N LEU A 20 19.36 8.47 -7.38
CA LEU A 20 18.10 7.75 -7.23
C LEU A 20 18.13 6.39 -7.93
N ILE A 21 18.76 6.31 -9.11
CA ILE A 21 18.95 5.05 -9.83
C ILE A 21 19.84 4.08 -9.02
N GLU A 22 20.90 4.56 -8.37
CA GLU A 22 21.73 3.71 -7.49
C GLU A 22 20.90 3.17 -6.30
N ILE A 23 20.05 4.00 -5.70
CA ILE A 23 19.11 3.55 -4.67
C ILE A 23 18.17 2.46 -5.21
N TYR A 24 17.66 2.61 -6.43
CA TYR A 24 16.79 1.58 -7.04
C TYR A 24 17.54 0.29 -7.37
N LYS A 25 18.83 0.35 -7.71
CA LYS A 25 19.67 -0.84 -7.90
C LYS A 25 19.85 -1.62 -6.61
N GLU A 26 20.07 -0.92 -5.50
CA GLU A 26 20.30 -1.52 -4.19
C GLU A 26 19.03 -2.06 -3.53
N TYR A 27 17.96 -1.25 -3.52
CA TYR A 27 16.74 -1.53 -2.75
C TYR A 27 15.55 -1.96 -3.61
N GLY A 28 15.67 -1.89 -4.94
CA GLY A 28 14.55 -2.08 -5.87
C GLY A 28 13.74 -0.80 -6.08
N PHE A 29 12.87 -0.84 -7.07
CA PHE A 29 11.99 0.27 -7.42
C PHE A 29 10.68 0.17 -6.66
N HIS A 30 10.35 1.23 -5.91
CA HIS A 30 9.09 1.37 -5.19
C HIS A 30 8.20 2.42 -5.86
N TYR A 31 7.00 1.99 -6.27
CA TYR A 31 5.98 2.86 -6.84
C TYR A 31 4.88 3.12 -5.80
N ASP A 32 4.79 4.36 -5.35
CA ASP A 32 3.82 4.78 -4.35
C ASP A 32 2.61 5.48 -4.98
N LYS A 33 1.41 5.05 -4.62
CA LYS A 33 0.16 5.68 -5.05
C LYS A 33 -0.84 5.78 -3.91
N LEU A 34 -1.36 6.99 -3.70
CA LEU A 34 -2.49 7.22 -2.82
C LEU A 34 -3.80 7.17 -3.61
N HIS A 35 -4.72 6.33 -3.17
CA HIS A 35 -6.10 6.31 -3.63
C HIS A 35 -7.04 6.61 -2.47
N THR A 36 -8.12 7.33 -2.76
CA THR A 36 -9.13 7.70 -1.76
C THR A 36 -10.52 7.32 -2.24
N ILE A 37 -11.25 6.59 -1.41
CA ILE A 37 -12.68 6.32 -1.62
C ILE A 37 -13.45 7.26 -0.70
N THR A 38 -14.28 8.13 -1.26
CA THR A 38 -15.12 9.07 -0.52
C THR A 38 -16.59 8.74 -0.77
N LYS A 39 -17.41 8.76 0.29
CA LYS A 39 -18.86 8.66 0.19
C LYS A 39 -19.52 9.84 0.90
N LYS A 40 -20.60 10.37 0.35
CA LYS A 40 -21.28 11.56 0.90
C LYS A 40 -22.27 11.19 2.02
N GLY A 41 -22.39 12.08 2.98
CA GLY A 41 -23.40 12.04 4.04
C GLY A 41 -23.20 10.95 5.11
N SER A 42 -24.08 10.92 6.10
CA SER A 42 -24.01 9.98 7.23
C SER A 42 -24.13 8.51 6.81
N LYS A 43 -24.98 8.23 5.80
CA LYS A 43 -25.12 6.90 5.21
C LYS A 43 -23.80 6.42 4.60
N GLY A 44 -23.11 7.30 3.84
CA GLY A 44 -21.81 7.00 3.27
C GLY A 44 -20.73 6.73 4.33
N ALA A 45 -20.72 7.51 5.41
CA ALA A 45 -19.80 7.28 6.54
C ALA A 45 -20.03 5.90 7.18
N THR A 46 -21.29 5.52 7.39
CA THR A 46 -21.66 4.21 7.96
C THR A 46 -21.24 3.06 7.04
N GLU A 47 -21.43 3.20 5.72
CA GLU A 47 -21.01 2.19 4.74
C GLU A 47 -19.49 1.99 4.74
N LEU A 48 -18.70 3.08 4.79
CA LEU A 48 -17.25 2.99 4.85
C LEU A 48 -16.75 2.34 6.14
N LYS A 49 -17.38 2.64 7.28
CA LYS A 49 -17.07 1.96 8.55
C LYS A 49 -17.35 0.45 8.45
N LYS A 50 -18.50 0.05 7.90
CA LYS A 50 -18.84 -1.36 7.67
C LYS A 50 -17.85 -2.03 6.73
N GLN A 51 -17.39 -1.34 5.69
CA GLN A 51 -16.39 -1.87 4.74
C GLN A 51 -15.06 -2.18 5.43
N ILE A 52 -14.54 -1.30 6.28
CA ILE A 52 -13.30 -1.53 7.03
C ILE A 52 -13.45 -2.69 8.02
N GLU A 53 -14.56 -2.73 8.79
CA GLU A 53 -14.80 -3.84 9.72
C GLU A 53 -14.96 -5.17 8.98
N PHE A 54 -15.58 -5.18 7.81
CA PHE A 54 -15.70 -6.37 7.00
C PHE A 54 -14.32 -6.86 6.50
N LEU A 55 -13.45 -5.96 6.00
CA LEU A 55 -12.07 -6.29 5.61
C LEU A 55 -11.25 -6.85 6.79
N ARG A 56 -11.53 -6.41 8.00
CA ARG A 56 -10.88 -6.88 9.23
C ARG A 56 -11.34 -8.28 9.64
N LEU A 57 -12.66 -8.50 9.60
CA LEU A 57 -13.27 -9.78 10.00
C LEU A 57 -13.10 -10.85 8.92
N ASN A 58 -13.00 -10.46 7.66
CA ASN A 58 -12.89 -11.35 6.51
C ASN A 58 -11.68 -10.94 5.65
N PRO A 59 -10.45 -11.08 6.16
CA PRO A 59 -9.27 -10.67 5.43
C PRO A 59 -9.12 -11.49 4.15
N PRO A 60 -8.83 -10.84 3.01
CA PRO A 60 -8.61 -11.55 1.76
C PRO A 60 -7.36 -12.42 1.84
N LYS A 61 -7.35 -13.55 1.13
CA LYS A 61 -6.14 -14.36 0.93
C LYS A 61 -5.26 -13.82 -0.19
N LYS A 62 -5.88 -13.13 -1.18
CA LYS A 62 -5.22 -12.54 -2.34
C LYS A 62 -5.77 -11.15 -2.63
N ILE A 63 -4.93 -10.28 -3.14
CA ILE A 63 -5.31 -8.97 -3.69
C ILE A 63 -4.75 -8.89 -5.11
N ALA A 64 -5.62 -8.65 -6.10
CA ALA A 64 -5.25 -8.60 -7.53
C ALA A 64 -4.38 -9.81 -7.96
N ASN A 65 -4.81 -11.03 -7.57
CA ASN A 65 -4.15 -12.32 -7.83
C ASN A 65 -2.79 -12.54 -7.14
N ILE A 66 -2.36 -11.66 -6.25
CA ILE A 66 -1.13 -11.83 -5.46
C ILE A 66 -1.49 -12.29 -4.06
N ASN A 67 -0.85 -13.33 -3.57
CA ASN A 67 -1.06 -13.84 -2.21
C ASN A 67 -0.64 -12.80 -1.17
N ILE A 68 -1.30 -12.83 -0.03
CA ILE A 68 -0.93 -12.04 1.13
C ILE A 68 -0.09 -12.91 2.05
N SER A 69 1.15 -12.48 2.28
CA SER A 69 2.09 -13.17 3.18
C SER A 69 1.83 -12.83 4.66
N LYS A 70 1.41 -11.58 4.93
CA LYS A 70 1.18 -11.09 6.29
C LYS A 70 0.15 -9.96 6.32
N ILE A 71 -0.60 -9.87 7.42
CA ILE A 71 -1.55 -8.78 7.68
C ILE A 71 -1.29 -8.24 9.08
N ASP A 72 -1.00 -6.94 9.17
CA ASP A 72 -0.89 -6.22 10.43
C ASP A 72 -2.16 -5.39 10.64
N ASP A 73 -2.93 -5.71 11.69
CA ASP A 73 -4.09 -4.94 12.11
C ASP A 73 -3.78 -4.17 13.40
N TYR A 74 -3.49 -2.89 13.23
CA TYR A 74 -3.12 -2.00 14.33
C TYR A 74 -4.27 -1.69 15.28
N LYS A 75 -5.53 -1.89 14.87
CA LYS A 75 -6.67 -1.70 15.77
C LYS A 75 -6.80 -2.85 16.77
N THR A 76 -6.46 -4.06 16.34
CA THR A 76 -6.45 -5.25 17.22
C THR A 76 -5.09 -5.49 17.88
N GLY A 77 -4.03 -4.84 17.38
CA GLY A 77 -2.66 -5.06 17.83
C GLY A 77 -2.11 -6.43 17.45
N LEU A 78 -2.60 -7.01 16.34
CA LEU A 78 -2.21 -8.35 15.90
C LEU A 78 -1.62 -8.34 14.50
N SER A 79 -0.54 -9.09 14.33
CA SER A 79 0.02 -9.52 13.04
C SER A 79 -0.38 -10.96 12.77
N SER A 80 -0.90 -11.24 11.59
CA SER A 80 -1.32 -12.58 11.15
C SER A 80 -0.56 -12.97 9.89
N HIS A 81 0.11 -14.12 9.90
CA HIS A 81 0.88 -14.65 8.79
C HIS A 81 0.09 -15.71 8.01
N GLU A 82 0.44 -15.93 6.75
CA GLU A 82 -0.19 -16.92 5.87
C GLU A 82 -0.16 -18.34 6.47
N ASN A 83 0.91 -18.70 7.17
CA ASN A 83 1.06 -19.99 7.85
C ASN A 83 0.21 -20.14 9.12
N GLY A 84 -0.66 -19.18 9.42
CA GLY A 84 -1.53 -19.17 10.61
C GLY A 84 -0.88 -18.65 11.89
N LYS A 85 0.43 -18.32 11.89
CA LYS A 85 1.10 -17.70 13.03
C LYS A 85 0.50 -16.33 13.32
N LYS A 86 0.26 -16.03 14.60
CA LYS A 86 -0.17 -14.72 15.08
C LYS A 86 0.83 -14.17 16.07
N GLU A 87 1.12 -12.89 15.95
CA GLU A 87 2.07 -12.17 16.82
C GLU A 87 1.45 -10.86 17.29
N LYS A 88 1.83 -10.41 18.47
CA LYS A 88 1.43 -9.09 18.97
C LYS A 88 2.26 -8.01 18.26
N LEU A 89 1.59 -6.96 17.81
CA LEU A 89 2.27 -5.75 17.33
C LEU A 89 2.64 -4.87 18.52
N ASP A 90 3.93 -4.57 18.63
CA ASP A 90 4.47 -3.71 19.70
C ASP A 90 4.49 -2.24 19.28
N LEU A 91 3.35 -1.75 18.79
CA LEU A 91 3.17 -0.40 18.26
C LEU A 91 1.86 0.20 18.75
N PRO A 92 1.73 1.55 18.82
CA PRO A 92 0.51 2.20 19.25
C PRO A 92 -0.72 1.79 18.42
N MET A 93 -1.83 1.54 19.10
CA MET A 93 -3.09 1.17 18.45
C MET A 93 -3.63 2.32 17.59
N THR A 94 -3.98 2.01 16.36
CA THR A 94 -4.61 2.96 15.42
C THR A 94 -5.51 2.21 14.44
N ASN A 95 -6.45 2.91 13.82
CA ASN A 95 -7.34 2.27 12.84
C ASN A 95 -6.65 2.16 11.47
N LEU A 96 -5.76 1.17 11.35
CA LEU A 96 -4.93 0.89 10.19
C LEU A 96 -4.84 -0.62 9.98
N ILE A 97 -4.94 -1.06 8.73
CA ILE A 97 -4.64 -2.42 8.30
C ILE A 97 -3.55 -2.34 7.24
N ILE A 98 -2.50 -3.16 7.36
CA ILE A 98 -1.46 -3.29 6.34
C ILE A 98 -1.45 -4.72 5.81
N TYR A 99 -1.63 -4.87 4.51
CA TYR A 99 -1.46 -6.12 3.77
C TYR A 99 -0.08 -6.15 3.14
N TYR A 100 0.71 -7.16 3.46
CA TYR A 100 2.00 -7.45 2.83
C TYR A 100 1.79 -8.56 1.81
N LEU A 101 2.22 -8.32 0.58
CA LEU A 101 2.08 -9.26 -0.52
C LEU A 101 3.38 -10.05 -0.72
N GLU A 102 3.29 -11.23 -1.32
CA GLU A 102 4.47 -12.10 -1.58
C GLU A 102 5.50 -11.47 -2.50
N ASP A 103 5.12 -10.50 -3.32
CA ASP A 103 6.01 -9.77 -4.22
C ASP A 103 6.66 -8.53 -3.59
N ASN A 104 6.72 -8.44 -2.27
CA ASN A 104 7.21 -7.31 -1.47
C ASN A 104 6.40 -6.01 -1.60
N SER A 105 5.28 -6.02 -2.32
CA SER A 105 4.33 -4.91 -2.33
C SER A 105 3.55 -4.85 -1.01
N ARG A 106 3.06 -3.66 -0.64
CA ARG A 106 2.20 -3.50 0.54
C ARG A 106 1.07 -2.53 0.28
N ILE A 107 -0.06 -2.77 0.94
CA ILE A 107 -1.23 -1.90 0.85
C ILE A 107 -1.67 -1.55 2.25
N SER A 108 -1.62 -0.26 2.59
CA SER A 108 -2.11 0.24 3.87
C SER A 108 -3.49 0.84 3.69
N VAL A 109 -4.44 0.42 4.52
CA VAL A 109 -5.84 0.84 4.47
C VAL A 109 -6.18 1.59 5.75
N ARG A 110 -6.50 2.89 5.62
CA ARG A 110 -6.77 3.77 6.75
C ARG A 110 -8.04 4.59 6.52
N PRO A 111 -9.09 4.42 7.34
CA PRO A 111 -10.21 5.34 7.33
C PRO A 111 -9.81 6.71 7.88
N SER A 112 -10.45 7.77 7.38
CA SER A 112 -10.33 9.10 7.98
C SER A 112 -11.10 9.17 9.30
N GLY A 113 -10.57 9.86 10.30
CA GLY A 113 -11.25 10.09 11.57
C GLY A 113 -12.35 11.14 11.48
N THR A 114 -12.22 12.11 10.57
CA THR A 114 -13.08 13.31 10.50
C THR A 114 -13.98 13.36 9.27
N GLU A 115 -13.63 12.63 8.21
CA GLU A 115 -14.35 12.69 6.93
C GLU A 115 -14.76 11.29 6.48
N PRO A 116 -15.87 11.15 5.73
CA PRO A 116 -16.35 9.87 5.21
C PRO A 116 -15.48 9.40 4.03
N LYS A 117 -14.24 9.03 4.31
CA LYS A 117 -13.28 8.54 3.33
C LYS A 117 -12.37 7.44 3.88
N ILE A 118 -11.93 6.55 2.98
CA ILE A 118 -10.88 5.57 3.22
C ILE A 118 -9.70 5.91 2.30
N LYS A 119 -8.50 5.92 2.86
CA LYS A 119 -7.25 6.08 2.12
C LYS A 119 -6.57 4.73 1.94
N PHE A 120 -6.13 4.45 0.73
CA PHE A 120 -5.35 3.29 0.36
C PHE A 120 -3.97 3.78 -0.08
N TYR A 121 -2.96 3.48 0.69
CA TYR A 121 -1.56 3.71 0.32
C TYR A 121 -1.05 2.43 -0.32
N VAL A 122 -0.87 2.47 -1.62
CA VAL A 122 -0.42 1.33 -2.43
C VAL A 122 1.05 1.53 -2.72
N ASN A 123 1.91 0.76 -2.08
CA ASN A 123 3.34 0.69 -2.35
C ASN A 123 3.62 -0.60 -3.12
N LEU A 124 4.01 -0.50 -4.38
CA LEU A 124 4.32 -1.62 -5.25
C LEU A 124 5.82 -1.72 -5.44
N TYR A 125 6.32 -2.94 -5.31
CA TYR A 125 7.72 -3.25 -5.48
C TYR A 125 7.99 -3.84 -6.87
N SER A 126 9.13 -3.45 -7.45
CA SER A 126 9.72 -4.09 -8.62
C SER A 126 11.23 -4.23 -8.44
N LYS A 127 11.74 -5.45 -8.71
CA LYS A 127 13.17 -5.70 -8.65
C LYS A 127 13.87 -4.95 -9.78
N PHE A 128 14.94 -4.25 -9.45
CA PHE A 128 15.82 -3.65 -10.44
C PHE A 128 16.72 -4.72 -11.08
N ASN A 129 16.89 -4.66 -12.39
CA ASN A 129 17.81 -5.53 -13.16
C ASN A 129 18.39 -4.76 -14.35
N ASP A 130 19.33 -5.34 -15.08
CA ASP A 130 20.03 -4.69 -16.18
C ASP A 130 19.14 -4.23 -17.35
N SER A 131 17.96 -4.82 -17.49
CA SER A 131 16.95 -4.44 -18.49
C SER A 131 15.87 -3.49 -17.94
N PHE A 132 16.06 -2.93 -16.74
CA PHE A 132 15.09 -2.07 -16.09
C PHE A 132 14.90 -0.76 -16.85
N ASP A 133 13.65 -0.50 -17.24
CA ASP A 133 13.20 0.75 -17.85
C ASP A 133 12.19 1.41 -16.91
N LEU A 134 12.59 2.53 -16.31
CA LEU A 134 11.80 3.24 -15.32
C LEU A 134 10.41 3.62 -15.83
N ASN A 135 10.31 4.05 -17.10
CA ASN A 135 9.04 4.49 -17.68
C ASN A 135 8.09 3.30 -17.90
N LYS A 136 8.60 2.21 -18.47
CA LYS A 136 7.81 0.99 -18.69
C LYS A 136 7.36 0.39 -17.37
N GLU A 137 8.25 0.30 -16.38
CA GLU A 137 7.91 -0.25 -15.08
C GLU A 137 6.92 0.63 -14.33
N SER A 138 7.07 1.95 -14.37
CA SER A 138 6.10 2.88 -13.79
C SER A 138 4.70 2.71 -14.38
N ILE A 139 4.58 2.59 -15.71
CA ILE A 139 3.28 2.36 -16.39
C ILE A 139 2.68 1.02 -15.97
N LYS A 140 3.49 -0.03 -15.89
CA LYS A 140 3.06 -1.37 -15.45
C LYS A 140 2.53 -1.34 -14.01
N LEU A 141 3.28 -0.72 -13.08
CA LEU A 141 2.89 -0.62 -11.68
C LEU A 141 1.69 0.31 -11.49
N GLU A 142 1.54 1.35 -12.31
CA GLU A 142 0.33 2.17 -12.29
C GLU A 142 -0.93 1.37 -12.68
N LYS A 143 -0.85 0.53 -13.71
CA LYS A 143 -1.95 -0.38 -14.09
C LYS A 143 -2.28 -1.34 -12.94
N LYS A 144 -1.26 -1.97 -12.33
CA LYS A 144 -1.41 -2.86 -11.19
C LYS A 144 -2.05 -2.14 -9.99
N SER A 145 -1.63 -0.91 -9.69
CA SER A 145 -2.24 -0.08 -8.65
C SER A 145 -3.74 0.13 -8.89
N LYS A 146 -4.15 0.43 -10.13
CA LYS A 146 -5.57 0.58 -10.50
C LYS A 146 -6.37 -0.72 -10.33
N GLU A 147 -5.78 -1.88 -10.63
CA GLU A 147 -6.42 -3.20 -10.42
C GLU A 147 -6.62 -3.50 -8.93
N ILE A 148 -5.63 -3.20 -8.10
CA ILE A 148 -5.73 -3.33 -6.63
C ILE A 148 -6.90 -2.48 -6.10
N ILE A 149 -7.03 -1.23 -6.56
CA ILE A 149 -8.13 -0.37 -6.12
C ILE A 149 -9.49 -0.85 -6.65
N LYS A 150 -9.56 -1.37 -7.88
CA LYS A 150 -10.79 -2.01 -8.37
C LYS A 150 -11.20 -3.20 -7.50
N TYR A 151 -10.25 -3.97 -6.99
CA TYR A 151 -10.51 -5.05 -6.06
C TYR A 151 -11.19 -4.52 -4.79
N PHE A 152 -10.64 -3.50 -4.14
CA PHE A 152 -11.22 -2.91 -2.93
C PHE A 152 -12.57 -2.20 -3.18
N ASN A 153 -12.76 -1.60 -4.35
CA ASN A 153 -14.03 -0.98 -4.73
C ASN A 153 -15.18 -1.98 -4.92
N ARG A 154 -14.89 -3.22 -5.33
CA ARG A 154 -15.88 -4.29 -5.47
C ARG A 154 -16.33 -4.84 -4.11
N TRP A 155 -15.54 -4.69 -3.08
CA TRP A 155 -15.82 -5.12 -1.73
C TRP A 155 -16.88 -4.21 -1.07
N ASN A 156 -18.14 -4.44 -1.46
CA ASN A 156 -19.29 -3.77 -0.86
C ASN A 156 -20.02 -4.78 0.02
N PRO A 157 -20.03 -4.60 1.37
CA PRO A 157 -20.69 -5.52 2.29
C PRO A 157 -22.21 -5.63 2.07
N LEU A 158 -22.79 -4.77 1.22
CA LEU A 158 -24.19 -4.78 0.84
C LEU A 158 -24.49 -5.56 -0.46
N LYS A 159 -23.49 -5.96 -1.19
CA LYS A 159 -23.66 -6.90 -2.31
C LYS A 159 -23.40 -8.31 -1.77
N LYS A 160 -24.50 -9.03 -1.46
CA LYS A 160 -24.45 -10.49 -1.31
C LYS A 160 -23.90 -11.07 -2.61
N PHE A 161 -22.84 -11.85 -2.53
CA PHE A 161 -22.37 -12.73 -3.60
C PHE A 161 -23.35 -13.88 -3.80
#